data_f1fc582d7a95010f045fd3837654d949
#
_entry.id   f1fc582d7a95010f045fd3837654d949
#
_cell.length_a   1.000
_cell.length_b   1.000
_cell.length_c   1.000
_cell.angle_alpha   90.00
_cell.angle_beta   90.00
_cell.angle_gamma   90.00
#
_symmetry.space_group_name_H-M   'P 1'
#
loop_
_entity.id
_entity.type
_entity.pdbx_description
1 polymer ?
#
loop_
_entity_poly.entity_id
_entity_poly.type
_entity_poly.pdbx_seq_one_letter_code
_entity_poly.pdbx_strand_id
1 'polypeptide(L)'
;MYKRQVVSGQKAYYFRLDENGELVGGIAKFVQEHKDAVVKALGLKNGDFVALAAGDLKTAQKTAGVIRKAIGNSFDGYMKKECYEFCWIVDFPMYEIGEESGELEFCHNPFSMPQGGAEALDTMNPLDILAYQYDLVCNGVELSSGAVRNHDPEIMIKAFKLVGLGEDDVKAKFPAMYNAFCYGAPPHAGIAPGVDRMVMLIAGEESIREIIPFPMNKNAQDVMMGAPATVTEKQLREVHIQIVEDKAEEKKDDAQ
;
A
#
# COMPACT_ATOMS: atom_id res chain seq x y z
N MET A 1 -28.72 3.49 15.12
CA MET A 1 -29.07 3.22 13.70
C MET A 1 -27.82 3.40 12.87
N TYR A 2 -26.96 2.37 12.80
CA TYR A 2 -25.72 2.44 12.04
C TYR A 2 -26.05 2.26 10.56
N LYS A 3 -25.95 3.35 9.80
CA LYS A 3 -25.96 3.29 8.35
C LYS A 3 -24.80 2.38 7.92
N ARG A 4 -25.08 1.44 7.01
CA ARG A 4 -24.06 0.70 6.27
C ARG A 4 -23.04 1.71 5.74
N GLN A 5 -21.94 1.88 6.43
CA GLN A 5 -20.86 2.68 5.89
C GLN A 5 -20.17 1.82 4.84
N VAL A 6 -20.36 2.21 3.61
CA VAL A 6 -19.54 1.73 2.50
C VAL A 6 -18.19 2.40 2.68
N VAL A 7 -17.27 1.68 3.27
CA VAL A 7 -15.89 2.14 3.39
C VAL A 7 -15.14 1.61 2.17
N SER A 8 -14.59 2.47 1.36
CA SER A 8 -13.87 2.13 0.12
C SER A 8 -14.64 1.22 -0.86
N GLY A 9 -15.94 1.39 -0.98
CA GLY A 9 -16.78 0.57 -1.87
C GLY A 9 -17.10 -0.83 -1.35
N GLN A 10 -16.52 -1.27 -0.23
CA GLN A 10 -16.66 -2.60 0.34
C GLN A 10 -17.72 -2.65 1.43
N LYS A 11 -18.35 -3.83 1.61
CA LYS A 11 -19.37 -4.04 2.63
C LYS A 11 -18.74 -4.50 3.93
N ALA A 12 -18.97 -3.74 5.02
CA ALA A 12 -18.70 -4.19 6.37
C ALA A 12 -19.93 -4.93 6.92
N TYR A 13 -19.68 -6.01 7.63
CA TYR A 13 -20.73 -6.81 8.32
C TYR A 13 -20.56 -6.65 9.82
N TYR A 14 -21.64 -6.89 10.57
CA TYR A 14 -21.57 -6.87 12.03
C TYR A 14 -22.63 -7.76 12.66
N PHE A 15 -22.40 -8.14 13.89
CA PHE A 15 -23.37 -8.63 14.85
C PHE A 15 -22.92 -8.23 16.28
N ARG A 16 -23.75 -8.42 17.25
CA ARG A 16 -23.40 -8.25 18.66
C ARG A 16 -23.94 -9.40 19.49
N LEU A 17 -23.28 -9.70 20.59
CA LEU A 17 -23.80 -10.56 21.63
C LEU A 17 -24.54 -9.65 22.63
N ASP A 18 -25.84 -9.83 22.82
CA ASP A 18 -26.60 -8.99 23.74
C ASP A 18 -26.38 -9.40 25.21
N GLU A 19 -27.02 -8.69 26.13
CA GLU A 19 -26.90 -8.96 27.58
C GLU A 19 -27.43 -10.34 27.99
N ASN A 20 -28.31 -10.94 27.18
CA ASN A 20 -28.86 -12.26 27.40
C ASN A 20 -28.02 -13.36 26.74
N GLY A 21 -26.91 -12.99 26.08
CA GLY A 21 -26.06 -13.91 25.34
C GLY A 21 -26.65 -14.33 24.00
N GLU A 22 -27.56 -13.56 23.41
CA GLU A 22 -28.11 -13.85 22.08
C GLU A 22 -27.43 -13.03 20.99
N LEU A 23 -27.21 -13.65 19.81
CA LEU A 23 -26.67 -12.93 18.65
C LEU A 23 -27.76 -12.08 18.01
N VAL A 24 -27.51 -10.77 17.93
CA VAL A 24 -28.48 -9.81 17.39
C VAL A 24 -27.84 -8.82 16.42
N GLY A 25 -28.63 -8.32 15.50
CA GLY A 25 -28.24 -7.30 14.52
C GLY A 25 -27.48 -7.84 13.31
N GLY A 26 -27.37 -7.03 12.29
CA GLY A 26 -26.60 -7.27 11.06
C GLY A 26 -26.76 -8.66 10.46
N ILE A 27 -25.70 -9.45 10.52
CA ILE A 27 -25.65 -10.82 9.99
C ILE A 27 -25.93 -11.90 11.04
N ALA A 28 -26.39 -11.55 12.24
CA ALA A 28 -26.61 -12.49 13.35
C ALA A 28 -27.38 -13.75 12.92
N LYS A 29 -28.44 -13.60 12.12
CA LYS A 29 -29.25 -14.73 11.62
C LYS A 29 -28.47 -15.77 10.81
N PHE A 30 -27.38 -15.38 10.16
CA PHE A 30 -26.54 -16.30 9.37
C PHE A 30 -25.47 -16.98 10.21
N VAL A 31 -25.21 -16.49 11.41
CA VAL A 31 -24.19 -17.00 12.35
C VAL A 31 -24.83 -17.79 13.48
N GLN A 32 -26.16 -17.71 13.62
CA GLN A 32 -26.91 -18.26 14.74
C GLN A 32 -26.69 -19.77 14.93
N GLU A 33 -26.64 -20.54 13.85
CA GLU A 33 -26.40 -21.99 13.90
C GLU A 33 -25.02 -22.37 14.46
N HIS A 34 -24.07 -21.43 14.40
CA HIS A 34 -22.70 -21.60 14.88
C HIS A 34 -22.37 -20.73 16.10
N LYS A 35 -23.38 -20.22 16.79
CA LYS A 35 -23.25 -19.28 17.91
C LYS A 35 -22.17 -19.68 18.91
N ASP A 36 -22.28 -20.89 19.47
CA ASP A 36 -21.35 -21.34 20.51
C ASP A 36 -19.90 -21.44 20.01
N ALA A 37 -19.71 -21.90 18.79
CA ALA A 37 -18.39 -21.97 18.16
C ALA A 37 -17.80 -20.58 17.94
N VAL A 38 -18.60 -19.63 17.46
CA VAL A 38 -18.17 -18.24 17.23
C VAL A 38 -17.87 -17.52 18.53
N VAL A 39 -18.77 -17.62 19.52
CA VAL A 39 -18.57 -17.03 20.85
C VAL A 39 -17.27 -17.55 21.49
N LYS A 40 -17.03 -18.85 21.42
CA LYS A 40 -15.81 -19.49 21.95
C LYS A 40 -14.57 -19.07 21.17
N ALA A 41 -14.62 -19.09 19.82
CA ALA A 41 -13.47 -18.78 18.99
C ALA A 41 -13.00 -17.32 19.12
N LEU A 42 -13.94 -16.39 19.28
CA LEU A 42 -13.67 -14.96 19.44
C LEU A 42 -13.57 -14.52 20.91
N GLY A 43 -13.85 -15.41 21.86
CA GLY A 43 -13.82 -15.09 23.30
C GLY A 43 -14.85 -14.01 23.69
N LEU A 44 -16.02 -14.00 23.06
CA LEU A 44 -17.02 -12.95 23.24
C LEU A 44 -17.67 -13.01 24.62
N LYS A 45 -17.97 -11.81 25.13
CA LYS A 45 -18.76 -11.58 26.34
C LYS A 45 -20.06 -10.88 26.01
N ASN A 46 -21.05 -10.99 26.89
CA ASN A 46 -22.30 -10.28 26.74
C ASN A 46 -22.05 -8.77 26.60
N GLY A 47 -22.70 -8.13 25.64
CA GLY A 47 -22.49 -6.73 25.29
C GLY A 47 -21.47 -6.50 24.16
N ASP A 48 -20.68 -7.50 23.80
CA ASP A 48 -19.65 -7.35 22.76
C ASP A 48 -20.24 -7.12 21.38
N PHE A 49 -19.57 -6.26 20.62
CA PHE A 49 -19.85 -5.97 19.22
C PHE A 49 -18.74 -6.52 18.34
N VAL A 50 -19.13 -7.21 17.28
CA VAL A 50 -18.19 -7.79 16.30
C VAL A 50 -18.41 -7.13 14.96
N ALA A 51 -17.35 -6.56 14.41
CA ALA A 51 -17.30 -6.09 13.03
C ALA A 51 -16.48 -7.08 12.18
N LEU A 52 -16.94 -7.33 10.95
CA LEU A 52 -16.32 -8.31 10.05
C LEU A 52 -16.15 -7.73 8.66
N ALA A 53 -15.07 -8.15 8.04
CA ALA A 53 -14.82 -8.01 6.61
C ALA A 53 -14.80 -9.40 5.97
N ALA A 54 -15.33 -9.52 4.77
CA ALA A 54 -15.35 -10.78 4.01
C ALA A 54 -15.07 -10.49 2.53
N GLY A 55 -14.32 -11.37 1.91
CA GLY A 55 -13.88 -11.30 0.52
C GLY A 55 -12.62 -12.12 0.32
N ASP A 56 -11.91 -11.88 -0.79
CA ASP A 56 -10.54 -12.32 -0.94
C ASP A 56 -9.64 -11.70 0.15
N LEU A 57 -8.46 -12.26 0.35
CA LEU A 57 -7.58 -11.87 1.46
C LEU A 57 -7.23 -10.38 1.43
N LYS A 58 -6.82 -9.85 0.26
CA LYS A 58 -6.41 -8.45 0.08
C LYS A 58 -7.57 -7.48 0.40
N THR A 59 -8.75 -7.77 -0.14
CA THR A 59 -9.97 -6.99 0.10
C THR A 59 -10.43 -7.04 1.56
N ALA A 60 -10.44 -8.23 2.17
CA ALA A 60 -10.83 -8.40 3.55
C ALA A 60 -9.89 -7.67 4.52
N GLN A 61 -8.58 -7.76 4.32
CA GLN A 61 -7.57 -7.06 5.12
C GLN A 61 -7.71 -5.53 5.00
N LYS A 62 -7.85 -5.01 3.78
CA LYS A 62 -8.05 -3.57 3.52
C LYS A 62 -9.30 -3.05 4.21
N THR A 63 -10.40 -3.77 4.08
CA THR A 63 -11.68 -3.42 4.71
C THR A 63 -11.60 -3.48 6.24
N ALA A 64 -11.00 -4.54 6.80
CA ALA A 64 -10.81 -4.69 8.24
C ALA A 64 -9.94 -3.57 8.82
N GLY A 65 -8.88 -3.16 8.11
CA GLY A 65 -8.02 -2.05 8.49
C GLY A 65 -8.78 -0.73 8.63
N VAL A 66 -9.67 -0.43 7.68
CA VAL A 66 -10.50 0.77 7.73
C VAL A 66 -11.55 0.69 8.84
N ILE A 67 -12.19 -0.47 9.03
CA ILE A 67 -13.13 -0.69 10.13
C ILE A 67 -12.42 -0.46 11.49
N ARG A 68 -11.23 -1.03 11.66
CA ARG A 68 -10.44 -0.88 12.89
C ARG A 68 -10.15 0.59 13.21
N LYS A 69 -9.70 1.37 12.20
CA LYS A 69 -9.44 2.80 12.36
C LYS A 69 -10.73 3.57 12.70
N ALA A 70 -11.83 3.29 12.02
CA ALA A 70 -13.12 3.94 12.27
C ALA A 70 -13.63 3.67 13.69
N ILE A 71 -13.52 2.44 14.19
CA ILE A 71 -13.90 2.09 15.55
C ILE A 71 -12.99 2.80 16.56
N GLY A 72 -11.66 2.73 16.37
CA GLY A 72 -10.69 3.38 17.26
C GLY A 72 -10.93 4.88 17.40
N ASN A 73 -11.27 5.56 16.31
CA ASN A 73 -11.55 7.01 16.32
C ASN A 73 -12.95 7.37 16.84
N SER A 74 -13.87 6.41 16.94
CA SER A 74 -15.26 6.69 17.32
C SER A 74 -15.53 6.64 18.82
N PHE A 75 -14.60 6.12 19.60
CA PHE A 75 -14.76 5.92 21.04
C PHE A 75 -13.63 6.57 21.82
N ASP A 76 -13.97 7.41 22.78
CA ASP A 76 -13.01 8.00 23.69
C ASP A 76 -12.32 6.91 24.53
N GLY A 77 -11.00 7.02 24.66
CA GLY A 77 -10.19 6.11 25.45
C GLY A 77 -9.66 4.88 24.72
N TYR A 78 -10.08 4.60 23.49
CA TYR A 78 -9.48 3.52 22.68
C TYR A 78 -8.15 3.92 22.05
N MET A 79 -7.98 5.17 21.74
CA MET A 79 -6.71 5.71 21.26
C MET A 79 -6.03 6.52 22.35
N LYS A 80 -4.78 6.21 22.60
CA LYS A 80 -3.93 7.05 23.46
C LYS A 80 -3.68 8.37 22.76
N LYS A 81 -3.76 9.47 23.50
CA LYS A 81 -3.44 10.82 23.05
C LYS A 81 -2.07 11.22 23.59
N GLU A 82 -1.41 12.15 22.91
CA GLU A 82 -0.12 12.72 23.33
C GLU A 82 0.98 11.69 23.57
N CYS A 83 1.03 10.66 22.73
CA CYS A 83 2.09 9.65 22.76
C CYS A 83 2.54 9.29 21.35
N TYR A 84 3.73 8.71 21.25
CA TYR A 84 4.30 8.17 20.02
C TYR A 84 4.49 6.68 20.20
N GLU A 85 3.66 5.89 19.54
CA GLU A 85 3.73 4.42 19.55
C GLU A 85 4.31 3.92 18.22
N PHE A 86 5.43 3.22 18.30
CA PHE A 86 6.16 2.74 17.13
C PHE A 86 5.94 1.26 16.89
N CYS A 87 5.92 0.87 15.62
CA CYS A 87 6.02 -0.54 15.22
C CYS A 87 6.80 -0.68 13.91
N TRP A 88 7.37 -1.87 13.72
CA TRP A 88 7.95 -2.29 12.45
C TRP A 88 6.93 -3.12 11.68
N ILE A 89 6.79 -2.82 10.40
CA ILE A 89 6.15 -3.70 9.44
C ILE A 89 7.29 -4.37 8.67
N VAL A 90 7.28 -5.68 8.59
CA VAL A 90 8.34 -6.49 7.98
C VAL A 90 7.76 -7.55 7.07
N ASP A 91 8.62 -8.29 6.37
CA ASP A 91 8.24 -9.43 5.53
C ASP A 91 7.26 -9.05 4.40
N PHE A 92 7.59 -7.98 3.69
CA PHE A 92 6.82 -7.57 2.52
C PHE A 92 6.90 -8.63 1.41
N PRO A 93 5.81 -8.85 0.64
CA PRO A 93 5.89 -9.61 -0.60
C PRO A 93 6.92 -8.98 -1.54
N MET A 94 7.72 -9.79 -2.22
CA MET A 94 8.65 -9.28 -3.22
C MET A 94 7.94 -8.95 -4.53
N TYR A 95 6.92 -9.72 -4.87
CA TYR A 95 6.14 -9.60 -6.11
C TYR A 95 4.65 -9.53 -5.82
N GLU A 96 3.93 -8.92 -6.74
CA GLU A 96 2.46 -8.93 -6.77
C GLU A 96 1.96 -8.99 -8.22
N ILE A 97 0.68 -9.24 -8.40
CA ILE A 97 0.03 -9.06 -9.70
C ILE A 97 -0.43 -7.60 -9.78
N GLY A 98 0.06 -6.88 -10.80
CA GLY A 98 -0.32 -5.50 -11.06
C GLY A 98 -1.82 -5.35 -11.25
N GLU A 99 -2.44 -4.37 -10.60
CA GLU A 99 -3.90 -4.16 -10.69
C GLU A 99 -4.34 -3.73 -12.11
N GLU A 100 -3.49 -3.02 -12.83
CA GLU A 100 -3.78 -2.54 -14.19
C GLU A 100 -3.23 -3.47 -15.27
N SER A 101 -1.98 -3.93 -15.10
CA SER A 101 -1.30 -4.78 -16.08
C SER A 101 -1.77 -6.23 -16.07
N GLY A 102 -2.18 -6.75 -14.92
CA GLY A 102 -2.45 -8.17 -14.70
C GLY A 102 -1.20 -9.05 -14.76
N GLU A 103 -0.01 -8.45 -14.84
CA GLU A 103 1.27 -9.14 -14.92
C GLU A 103 1.98 -9.18 -13.57
N LEU A 104 3.01 -10.03 -13.46
CA LEU A 104 3.85 -10.10 -12.27
C LEU A 104 4.76 -8.85 -12.21
N GLU A 105 4.69 -8.13 -11.11
CA GLU A 105 5.45 -6.91 -10.87
C GLU A 105 6.15 -6.97 -9.51
N PHE A 106 7.18 -6.12 -9.31
CA PHE A 106 7.71 -5.90 -7.97
C PHE A 106 6.71 -5.14 -7.11
N CYS A 107 6.50 -5.64 -5.88
CA CYS A 107 5.52 -5.04 -4.97
C CYS A 107 5.90 -3.62 -4.55
N HIS A 108 7.14 -3.38 -4.10
CA HIS A 108 7.60 -2.06 -3.64
C HIS A 108 8.97 -1.70 -4.22
N ASN A 109 10.03 -2.27 -3.63
CA ASN A 109 11.41 -1.95 -3.98
C ASN A 109 12.06 -3.13 -4.71
N PRO A 110 12.32 -3.01 -6.03
CA PRO A 110 12.91 -4.09 -6.82
C PRO A 110 14.35 -4.44 -6.42
N PHE A 111 15.01 -3.57 -5.67
CA PHE A 111 16.39 -3.76 -5.23
C PHE A 111 16.52 -4.34 -3.82
N SER A 112 15.43 -4.87 -3.28
CA SER A 112 15.43 -5.57 -2.01
C SER A 112 15.96 -6.99 -2.18
N MET A 113 16.65 -7.49 -1.15
CA MET A 113 17.09 -8.87 -1.11
C MET A 113 15.90 -9.80 -0.87
N PRO A 114 15.66 -10.80 -1.75
CA PRO A 114 14.66 -11.82 -1.49
C PRO A 114 15.06 -12.69 -0.29
N GLN A 115 14.10 -13.04 0.54
CA GLN A 115 14.30 -14.04 1.59
C GLN A 115 14.52 -15.41 0.93
N GLY A 116 15.56 -16.12 1.38
CA GLY A 116 16.01 -17.36 0.72
C GLY A 116 16.93 -17.14 -0.50
N GLY A 117 17.21 -15.88 -0.89
CA GLY A 117 18.20 -15.56 -1.92
C GLY A 117 17.88 -16.16 -3.30
N ALA A 118 18.93 -16.64 -3.99
CA ALA A 118 18.81 -17.22 -5.31
C ALA A 118 17.94 -18.49 -5.34
N GLU A 119 18.00 -19.32 -4.29
CA GLU A 119 17.23 -20.56 -4.21
C GLU A 119 15.72 -20.31 -4.21
N ALA A 120 15.28 -19.30 -3.47
CA ALA A 120 13.86 -18.92 -3.46
C ALA A 120 13.38 -18.48 -4.85
N LEU A 121 14.18 -17.71 -5.58
CA LEU A 121 13.87 -17.28 -6.95
C LEU A 121 13.80 -18.43 -7.96
N ASP A 122 14.55 -19.51 -7.71
CA ASP A 122 14.58 -20.68 -8.60
C ASP A 122 13.48 -21.71 -8.29
N THR A 123 13.00 -21.77 -7.03
CA THR A 123 12.18 -22.91 -6.57
C THR A 123 10.79 -22.54 -6.05
N MET A 124 10.59 -21.32 -5.61
CA MET A 124 9.31 -20.89 -5.03
C MET A 124 8.38 -20.27 -6.08
N ASN A 125 7.08 -20.29 -5.79
CA ASN A 125 6.14 -19.43 -6.53
C ASN A 125 6.50 -17.97 -6.26
N PRO A 126 6.68 -17.12 -7.29
CA PRO A 126 7.04 -15.71 -7.09
C PRO A 126 6.16 -14.94 -6.10
N LEU A 127 4.86 -15.22 -6.06
CA LEU A 127 3.91 -14.57 -5.15
C LEU A 127 4.08 -14.97 -3.68
N ASP A 128 4.83 -16.05 -3.39
CA ASP A 128 5.12 -16.52 -2.04
C ASP A 128 6.50 -16.05 -1.55
N ILE A 129 7.29 -15.40 -2.42
CA ILE A 129 8.61 -14.88 -2.06
C ILE A 129 8.45 -13.58 -1.27
N LEU A 130 9.03 -13.55 -0.08
CA LEU A 130 9.12 -12.34 0.74
C LEU A 130 10.45 -11.63 0.48
N ALA A 131 10.46 -10.31 0.69
CA ALA A 131 11.66 -9.49 0.64
C ALA A 131 12.05 -9.01 2.04
N TYR A 132 13.34 -8.77 2.27
CA TYR A 132 13.82 -8.09 3.46
C TYR A 132 13.56 -6.59 3.38
N GLN A 133 12.28 -6.23 3.32
CA GLN A 133 11.78 -4.85 3.38
C GLN A 133 11.18 -4.58 4.74
N TYR A 134 11.23 -3.34 5.16
CA TYR A 134 10.70 -2.92 6.45
C TYR A 134 10.29 -1.45 6.44
N ASP A 135 9.19 -1.16 7.14
CA ASP A 135 8.72 0.19 7.40
C ASP A 135 8.71 0.46 8.89
N LEU A 136 9.18 1.64 9.29
CA LEU A 136 8.96 2.16 10.63
C LEU A 136 7.69 3.00 10.62
N VAL A 137 6.73 2.57 11.42
CA VAL A 137 5.41 3.21 11.54
C VAL A 137 5.27 3.83 12.93
N CYS A 138 4.76 5.05 13.01
CA CYS A 138 4.38 5.70 14.26
C CYS A 138 2.93 6.19 14.19
N ASN A 139 2.13 5.82 15.18
CA ASN A 139 0.70 6.18 15.27
C ASN A 139 -0.09 5.89 14.00
N GLY A 140 0.27 4.82 13.27
CA GLY A 140 -0.35 4.45 12.01
C GLY A 140 0.12 5.22 10.77
N VAL A 141 1.13 6.08 10.91
CA VAL A 141 1.81 6.79 9.82
C VAL A 141 3.15 6.12 9.54
N GLU A 142 3.38 5.70 8.30
CA GLU A 142 4.68 5.25 7.82
C GLU A 142 5.66 6.41 7.86
N LEU A 143 6.61 6.37 8.80
CA LEU A 143 7.64 7.39 8.94
C LEU A 143 8.83 7.16 8.03
N SER A 144 9.13 5.91 7.77
CA SER A 144 10.33 5.54 7.05
C SER A 144 10.18 4.18 6.41
N SER A 145 10.68 4.03 5.21
CA SER A 145 10.75 2.77 4.49
C SER A 145 12.20 2.39 4.22
N GLY A 146 12.49 1.10 4.21
CA GLY A 146 13.84 0.59 3.98
C GLY A 146 13.87 -0.85 3.52
N ALA A 147 15.09 -1.30 3.19
CA ALA A 147 15.35 -2.69 2.82
C ALA A 147 16.80 -3.09 3.05
N VAL A 148 17.03 -4.37 3.29
CA VAL A 148 18.31 -5.01 3.00
C VAL A 148 18.44 -5.08 1.49
N ARG A 149 19.53 -4.54 0.95
CA ARG A 149 19.70 -4.41 -0.50
C ARG A 149 20.18 -5.69 -1.14
N ASN A 150 19.64 -5.95 -2.32
CA ASN A 150 20.16 -6.99 -3.19
C ASN A 150 21.46 -6.47 -3.83
N HIS A 151 22.58 -6.82 -3.24
CA HIS A 151 23.94 -6.38 -3.65
C HIS A 151 24.64 -7.40 -4.54
N ASP A 152 24.01 -8.55 -4.78
CA ASP A 152 24.52 -9.61 -5.64
C ASP A 152 23.96 -9.44 -7.06
N PRO A 153 24.82 -9.25 -8.09
CA PRO A 153 24.36 -9.03 -9.45
C PRO A 153 23.65 -10.24 -10.06
N GLU A 154 23.99 -11.47 -9.66
CA GLU A 154 23.35 -12.68 -10.17
C GLU A 154 21.93 -12.82 -9.60
N ILE A 155 21.75 -12.58 -8.30
CA ILE A 155 20.45 -12.56 -7.64
C ILE A 155 19.59 -11.44 -8.23
N MET A 156 20.17 -10.27 -8.50
CA MET A 156 19.47 -9.14 -9.10
C MET A 156 18.93 -9.49 -10.49
N ILE A 157 19.76 -10.07 -11.36
CA ILE A 157 19.33 -10.49 -12.70
C ILE A 157 18.21 -11.53 -12.61
N LYS A 158 18.33 -12.53 -11.73
CA LYS A 158 17.29 -13.53 -11.52
C LYS A 158 15.97 -12.91 -11.08
N ALA A 159 16.03 -11.98 -10.11
CA ALA A 159 14.85 -11.29 -9.60
C ALA A 159 14.13 -10.49 -10.70
N PHE A 160 14.87 -9.74 -11.51
CA PHE A 160 14.32 -8.96 -12.61
C PHE A 160 13.79 -9.84 -13.75
N LYS A 161 14.40 -11.00 -13.99
CA LYS A 161 13.96 -11.93 -15.02
C LYS A 161 12.54 -12.47 -14.76
N LEU A 162 12.15 -12.63 -13.51
CA LEU A 162 10.79 -13.06 -13.15
C LEU A 162 9.72 -12.07 -13.59
N VAL A 163 10.05 -10.78 -13.65
CA VAL A 163 9.15 -9.72 -14.16
C VAL A 163 9.42 -9.35 -15.63
N GLY A 164 10.04 -10.26 -16.38
CA GLY A 164 10.26 -10.09 -17.84
C GLY A 164 11.43 -9.20 -18.24
N LEU A 165 12.28 -8.75 -17.30
CA LEU A 165 13.46 -7.92 -17.58
C LEU A 165 14.72 -8.77 -17.54
N GLY A 166 15.34 -8.96 -18.71
CA GLY A 166 16.57 -9.74 -18.83
C GLY A 166 17.83 -8.99 -18.35
N GLU A 167 18.96 -9.67 -18.44
CA GLU A 167 20.27 -9.10 -18.05
C GLU A 167 20.60 -7.83 -18.84
N ASP A 168 20.31 -7.81 -20.14
CA ASP A 168 20.57 -6.63 -20.99
C ASP A 168 19.69 -5.45 -20.58
N ASP A 169 18.45 -5.70 -20.15
CA ASP A 169 17.56 -4.66 -19.64
C ASP A 169 18.10 -4.06 -18.34
N VAL A 170 18.58 -4.92 -17.43
CA VAL A 170 19.18 -4.48 -16.15
C VAL A 170 20.42 -3.64 -16.41
N LYS A 171 21.30 -4.08 -17.30
CA LYS A 171 22.51 -3.33 -17.70
C LYS A 171 22.21 -2.00 -18.36
N ALA A 172 21.17 -1.96 -19.21
CA ALA A 172 20.78 -0.74 -19.91
C ALA A 172 20.06 0.26 -19.00
N LYS A 173 19.17 -0.21 -18.12
CA LYS A 173 18.36 0.65 -17.24
C LYS A 173 19.09 1.07 -15.96
N PHE A 174 19.97 0.21 -15.42
CA PHE A 174 20.65 0.40 -14.15
C PHE A 174 22.17 0.20 -14.22
N PRO A 175 22.87 0.78 -15.25
CA PRO A 175 24.28 0.48 -15.51
C PRO A 175 25.19 0.79 -14.32
N ALA A 176 24.98 1.93 -13.66
CA ALA A 176 25.83 2.36 -12.55
C ALA A 176 25.77 1.39 -11.36
N MET A 177 24.56 0.97 -11.00
CA MET A 177 24.35 0.05 -9.88
C MET A 177 24.84 -1.36 -10.22
N TYR A 178 24.50 -1.88 -11.40
CA TYR A 178 24.96 -3.19 -11.85
C TYR A 178 26.48 -3.28 -11.86
N ASN A 179 27.14 -2.29 -12.46
CA ASN A 179 28.61 -2.24 -12.50
C ASN A 179 29.21 -2.18 -11.09
N ALA A 180 28.66 -1.34 -10.20
CA ALA A 180 29.15 -1.24 -8.83
C ALA A 180 29.05 -2.60 -8.08
N PHE A 181 27.97 -3.33 -8.28
CA PHE A 181 27.79 -4.65 -7.65
C PHE A 181 28.76 -5.69 -8.22
N CYS A 182 29.06 -5.64 -9.52
CA CYS A 182 30.09 -6.49 -10.13
C CYS A 182 31.50 -6.28 -9.56
N TYR A 183 31.80 -5.11 -8.98
CA TYR A 183 33.05 -4.84 -8.26
C TYR A 183 33.07 -5.35 -6.82
N GLY A 184 31.97 -5.95 -6.34
CA GLY A 184 31.88 -6.55 -5.02
C GLY A 184 31.35 -5.59 -3.96
N ALA A 185 30.13 -5.14 -4.13
CA ALA A 185 29.45 -4.35 -3.10
C ALA A 185 29.27 -5.15 -1.80
N PRO A 186 29.53 -4.55 -0.63
CA PRO A 186 29.29 -5.25 0.64
C PRO A 186 27.80 -5.43 0.88
N PRO A 187 27.40 -6.43 1.70
CA PRO A 187 26.04 -6.48 2.21
C PRO A 187 25.69 -5.16 2.90
N HIS A 188 24.57 -4.57 2.52
CA HIS A 188 24.14 -3.29 3.06
C HIS A 188 22.63 -3.19 3.15
N ALA A 189 22.17 -2.29 4.00
CA ALA A 189 20.77 -1.96 4.18
C ALA A 189 20.62 -0.45 4.31
N GLY A 190 19.43 0.05 4.10
CA GLY A 190 19.14 1.47 4.23
C GLY A 190 17.71 1.72 4.65
N ILE A 191 17.50 2.93 5.19
CA ILE A 191 16.18 3.42 5.57
C ILE A 191 16.09 4.90 5.17
N ALA A 192 14.94 5.34 4.70
CA ALA A 192 14.69 6.70 4.23
C ALA A 192 13.60 7.37 5.08
N PRO A 193 13.99 8.10 6.15
CA PRO A 193 13.02 8.80 7.00
C PRO A 193 12.34 9.95 6.27
N GLY A 194 11.01 10.00 6.36
CA GLY A 194 10.18 11.08 5.83
C GLY A 194 10.11 12.26 6.80
N VAL A 195 10.94 13.27 6.60
CA VAL A 195 11.01 14.44 7.50
C VAL A 195 9.66 15.13 7.62
N ASP A 196 8.94 15.35 6.53
CA ASP A 196 7.61 15.97 6.54
C ASP A 196 6.62 15.17 7.40
N ARG A 197 6.64 13.84 7.32
CA ARG A 197 5.77 13.01 8.15
C ARG A 197 6.12 13.09 9.64
N MET A 198 7.41 13.17 9.97
CA MET A 198 7.87 13.41 11.35
C MET A 198 7.39 14.74 11.87
N VAL A 199 7.57 15.81 11.10
CA VAL A 199 7.10 17.16 11.48
C VAL A 199 5.59 17.19 11.64
N MET A 200 4.85 16.55 10.75
CA MET A 200 3.39 16.42 10.84
C MET A 200 2.95 15.80 12.17
N LEU A 201 3.58 14.69 12.58
CA LEU A 201 3.26 14.04 13.85
C LEU A 201 3.63 14.89 15.06
N ILE A 202 4.78 15.58 15.04
CA ILE A 202 5.22 16.47 16.11
C ILE A 202 4.28 17.68 16.24
N ALA A 203 3.82 18.22 15.12
CA ALA A 203 2.87 19.33 15.09
C ALA A 203 1.43 18.92 15.45
N GLY A 204 1.14 17.62 15.50
CA GLY A 204 -0.21 17.11 15.76
C GLY A 204 -1.17 17.27 14.59
N GLU A 205 -0.65 17.40 13.37
CA GLU A 205 -1.44 17.60 12.16
C GLU A 205 -1.82 16.26 11.51
N GLU A 206 -2.97 16.24 10.82
CA GLU A 206 -3.47 15.04 10.14
C GLU A 206 -2.98 14.91 8.69
N SER A 207 -2.42 15.98 8.12
CA SER A 207 -1.97 16.05 6.73
C SER A 207 -0.63 16.75 6.61
N ILE A 208 0.27 16.20 5.79
CA ILE A 208 1.55 16.86 5.45
C ILE A 208 1.35 18.21 4.74
N ARG A 209 0.18 18.49 4.19
CA ARG A 209 -0.12 19.76 3.56
C ARG A 209 -0.16 20.92 4.56
N GLU A 210 -0.44 20.63 5.84
CA GLU A 210 -0.47 21.64 6.90
C GLU A 210 0.94 22.07 7.34
N ILE A 211 1.96 21.28 7.01
CA ILE A 211 3.37 21.55 7.39
C ILE A 211 4.25 21.95 6.19
N ILE A 212 3.79 21.72 4.96
CA ILE A 212 4.50 22.15 3.75
C ILE A 212 4.10 23.60 3.43
N PRO A 213 5.07 24.54 3.31
CA PRO A 213 4.77 25.98 3.17
C PRO A 213 3.91 26.33 1.96
N PHE A 214 4.09 25.62 0.83
CA PHE A 214 3.37 25.88 -0.42
C PHE A 214 2.90 24.58 -1.04
N PRO A 215 1.91 23.90 -0.43
CA PRO A 215 1.45 22.60 -0.90
C PRO A 215 0.66 22.75 -2.19
N MET A 216 0.85 21.82 -3.12
CA MET A 216 -0.04 21.69 -4.27
C MET A 216 -1.44 21.27 -3.81
N ASN A 217 -2.45 21.74 -4.53
CA ASN A 217 -3.82 21.31 -4.29
C ASN A 217 -4.06 19.84 -4.75
N LYS A 218 -5.25 19.31 -4.51
CA LYS A 218 -5.62 17.93 -4.90
C LYS A 218 -5.61 17.66 -6.42
N ASN A 219 -5.57 18.73 -7.22
CA ASN A 219 -5.49 18.64 -8.69
C ASN A 219 -4.03 18.80 -9.16
N ALA A 220 -3.04 18.66 -8.29
CA ALA A 220 -1.62 18.85 -8.58
C ALA A 220 -1.29 20.26 -9.12
N GLN A 221 -1.99 21.29 -8.63
CA GLN A 221 -1.76 22.68 -9.03
C GLN A 221 -1.06 23.45 -7.91
N ASP A 222 -0.01 24.15 -8.25
CA ASP A 222 0.59 25.19 -7.42
C ASP A 222 -0.18 26.51 -7.65
N VAL A 223 -1.01 26.87 -6.68
CA VAL A 223 -1.88 28.05 -6.77
C VAL A 223 -1.07 29.35 -6.71
N MET A 224 0.08 29.34 -6.01
CA MET A 224 0.95 30.51 -5.88
C MET A 224 1.66 30.85 -7.18
N MET A 225 2.20 29.80 -7.85
CA MET A 225 2.98 29.95 -9.08
C MET A 225 2.12 29.84 -10.34
N GLY A 226 0.84 29.47 -10.20
CA GLY A 226 -0.05 29.26 -11.33
C GLY A 226 0.37 28.05 -12.20
N ALA A 227 1.01 27.04 -11.60
CA ALA A 227 1.44 25.82 -12.27
C ALA A 227 0.41 24.69 -12.11
N PRO A 228 0.29 23.76 -13.10
CA PRO A 228 0.99 23.76 -14.40
C PRO A 228 0.48 24.85 -15.34
N ALA A 229 1.36 25.30 -16.23
CA ALA A 229 1.05 26.26 -17.27
C ALA A 229 1.33 25.67 -18.66
N THR A 230 0.72 26.23 -19.67
CA THR A 230 0.94 25.80 -21.06
C THR A 230 2.37 26.14 -21.49
N VAL A 231 2.92 25.29 -22.35
CA VAL A 231 4.21 25.52 -23.03
C VAL A 231 3.97 25.90 -24.47
N THR A 232 4.91 26.65 -25.06
CA THR A 232 4.83 27.06 -26.47
C THR A 232 5.36 25.96 -27.39
N GLU A 233 4.90 25.97 -28.64
CA GLU A 233 5.43 25.09 -29.70
C GLU A 233 6.94 25.22 -29.88
N LYS A 234 7.49 26.40 -29.66
CA LYS A 234 8.94 26.62 -29.73
C LYS A 234 9.66 25.82 -28.63
N GLN A 235 9.17 25.86 -27.40
CA GLN A 235 9.74 25.10 -26.28
C GLN A 235 9.65 23.59 -26.52
N LEU A 236 8.55 23.07 -27.07
CA LEU A 236 8.42 21.67 -27.43
C LEU A 236 9.44 21.26 -28.50
N ARG A 237 9.63 22.09 -29.55
CA ARG A 237 10.62 21.82 -30.60
C ARG A 237 12.06 21.83 -30.08
N GLU A 238 12.39 22.72 -29.15
CA GLU A 238 13.73 22.80 -28.55
C GLU A 238 14.14 21.51 -27.83
N VAL A 239 13.16 20.77 -27.27
CA VAL A 239 13.40 19.50 -26.61
C VAL A 239 12.98 18.27 -27.44
N HIS A 240 12.70 18.49 -28.75
CA HIS A 240 12.30 17.43 -29.69
C HIS A 240 11.08 16.62 -29.26
N ILE A 241 10.07 17.28 -28.68
CA ILE A 241 8.81 16.68 -28.26
C ILE A 241 7.67 17.27 -29.09
N GLN A 242 6.63 16.49 -29.35
CA GLN A 242 5.37 16.95 -29.94
C GLN A 242 4.19 16.41 -29.15
N ILE A 243 3.09 17.16 -29.14
CA ILE A 243 1.83 16.68 -28.58
C ILE A 243 1.22 15.73 -29.60
N VAL A 244 0.88 14.52 -29.17
CA VAL A 244 0.08 13.58 -29.94
C VAL A 244 -1.37 13.76 -29.50
N GLU A 245 -2.22 14.26 -30.37
CA GLU A 245 -3.65 14.30 -30.13
C GLU A 245 -4.22 12.89 -30.30
N ASP A 246 -4.84 12.34 -29.26
CA ASP A 246 -5.65 11.14 -29.41
C ASP A 246 -6.77 11.46 -30.40
N LYS A 247 -6.79 10.75 -31.52
CA LYS A 247 -7.95 10.83 -32.42
C LYS A 247 -9.15 10.33 -31.64
N ALA A 248 -10.02 11.25 -31.23
CA ALA A 248 -11.29 10.91 -30.66
C ALA A 248 -11.97 9.88 -31.58
N GLU A 249 -12.34 8.72 -31.02
CA GLU A 249 -13.20 7.79 -31.73
C GLU A 249 -14.43 8.59 -32.21
N GLU A 250 -14.58 8.77 -33.50
CA GLU A 250 -15.79 9.32 -34.09
C GLU A 250 -16.95 8.43 -33.61
N LYS A 251 -17.71 8.94 -32.64
CA LYS A 251 -19.01 8.38 -32.32
C LYS A 251 -19.80 8.44 -33.62
N LYS A 252 -19.99 7.30 -34.28
CA LYS A 252 -21.00 7.14 -35.29
C LYS A 252 -22.34 7.34 -34.60
N ASP A 253 -22.88 8.56 -34.68
CA ASP A 253 -24.29 8.82 -34.55
C ASP A 253 -24.97 8.17 -35.77
N ASP A 254 -25.28 6.89 -35.67
CA ASP A 254 -26.28 6.28 -36.54
C ASP A 254 -27.65 6.69 -35.97
N ALA A 255 -28.10 7.82 -36.50
CA ALA A 255 -29.53 8.17 -36.50
C ALA A 255 -30.28 7.19 -37.41
N GLN A 256 -31.14 6.39 -36.80
CA GLN A 256 -32.48 6.05 -37.38
C GLN A 256 -33.41 5.60 -36.26
#